data_59b49517cd312f62742d2beed8ebc26e
#
_entry.id   59b49517cd312f62742d2beed8ebc26e
#
_cell.length_a   1.000
_cell.length_b   1.000
_cell.length_c   1.000
_cell.angle_alpha   90.00
_cell.angle_beta   90.00
_cell.angle_gamma   90.00
#
_symmetry.space_group_name_H-M   'P 1'
#
loop_
_entity.id
_entity.type
_entity.pdbx_description
1 polymer ?
#
loop_
_entity_poly.entity_id
_entity_poly.type
_entity_poly.pdbx_seq_one_letter_code
_entity_poly.pdbx_strand_id
1 'polypeptide(L)'
;DLDKTLWGGIVGDDGPENLEIGQETNLGQVYAEFQSYVKELKEYGVMLNVASKNEEENALAGLNHPAGVLKPEDFLIIAANWEPKSRNILEIAHQLNILPDSLVFADDNPAEREIVRQQAPGVTAPEIGKPEDYIRVLDRGGYFEVTSLSEDDRKRNEMYQANLKREKAQASFADYAEYLKSLDMKATIRSFEPVYMARIAQLTNKSNQFNLTTQRMTQAQIEQMAADDSYITLYGKLEDKFGDNGVVSVVIAQKEEKAAHIRLWLMSCRVLKRDMELAMLDELVERCQEAGIEEIYGYYYPTAKNNMVRKFYGELGFEKCSEDEAGNSVWKLNTAGYEKRNHVIEVES
;
A
#
# COMPACT_ATOMS: atom_id res chain seq x y z
N ASP A 1 5.50 -10.18 -17.35
CA ASP A 1 6.61 -10.74 -18.14
C ASP A 1 7.15 -9.76 -19.15
N LEU A 2 8.30 -10.06 -19.77
CA LEU A 2 8.97 -9.24 -20.80
C LEU A 2 8.85 -9.86 -22.20
N ASP A 3 9.61 -10.93 -22.46
CA ASP A 3 9.68 -11.60 -23.78
C ASP A 3 8.30 -12.09 -24.20
N LYS A 4 7.90 -11.80 -25.44
CA LYS A 4 6.58 -12.12 -26.04
C LYS A 4 5.37 -11.51 -25.28
N THR A 5 5.63 -10.68 -24.26
CA THR A 5 4.60 -9.96 -23.49
C THR A 5 4.69 -8.46 -23.73
N LEU A 6 5.85 -7.82 -23.49
CA LEU A 6 6.07 -6.40 -23.79
C LEU A 6 6.66 -6.14 -25.18
N TRP A 7 7.27 -7.14 -25.80
CA TRP A 7 7.83 -7.11 -27.15
C TRP A 7 7.78 -8.50 -27.78
N GLY A 8 7.86 -8.58 -29.11
CA GLY A 8 8.01 -9.81 -29.83
C GLY A 8 9.48 -10.24 -29.89
N GLY A 9 9.72 -11.54 -29.72
CA GLY A 9 11.06 -12.12 -29.64
C GLY A 9 11.49 -12.42 -28.22
N ILE A 10 12.70 -12.95 -28.08
CA ILE A 10 13.38 -13.29 -26.84
C ILE A 10 14.68 -12.50 -26.79
N VAL A 11 14.78 -11.52 -25.92
CA VAL A 11 15.91 -10.57 -25.92
C VAL A 11 17.27 -11.25 -25.76
N GLY A 12 17.34 -12.33 -24.98
CA GLY A 12 18.59 -13.09 -24.77
C GLY A 12 19.05 -13.90 -25.98
N ASP A 13 18.11 -14.31 -26.84
CA ASP A 13 18.40 -15.14 -28.04
C ASP A 13 18.53 -14.29 -29.29
N ASP A 14 17.62 -13.32 -29.47
CA ASP A 14 17.48 -12.54 -30.69
C ASP A 14 18.35 -11.26 -30.67
N GLY A 15 18.76 -10.81 -29.49
CA GLY A 15 19.40 -9.50 -29.27
C GLY A 15 18.38 -8.35 -29.23
N PRO A 16 18.68 -7.27 -28.49
CA PRO A 16 17.76 -6.15 -28.33
C PRO A 16 17.41 -5.46 -29.67
N GLU A 17 18.30 -5.43 -30.62
CA GLU A 17 18.14 -4.81 -31.95
C GLU A 17 17.16 -5.54 -32.87
N ASN A 18 16.82 -6.80 -32.59
CA ASN A 18 15.92 -7.61 -33.38
C ASN A 18 14.53 -7.79 -32.74
N LEU A 19 14.25 -7.10 -31.65
CA LEU A 19 12.94 -7.15 -30.99
C LEU A 19 11.88 -6.45 -31.82
N GLU A 20 10.68 -7.03 -31.88
CA GLU A 20 9.49 -6.38 -32.42
C GLU A 20 8.83 -5.52 -31.32
N ILE A 21 9.15 -4.23 -31.28
CA ILE A 21 8.80 -3.35 -30.16
C ILE A 21 8.32 -1.95 -30.59
N GLY A 22 8.61 -1.54 -31.83
CA GLY A 22 8.35 -0.19 -32.33
C GLY A 22 7.31 -0.16 -33.44
N GLN A 23 7.39 0.89 -34.27
CA GLN A 23 6.42 1.17 -35.34
C GLN A 23 6.81 0.53 -36.69
N GLU A 24 7.92 -0.18 -36.75
CA GLU A 24 8.51 -0.70 -37.99
C GLU A 24 7.72 -1.89 -38.57
N THR A 25 7.09 -2.67 -37.69
CA THR A 25 6.29 -3.85 -38.09
C THR A 25 4.88 -3.80 -37.53
N ASN A 26 3.95 -4.53 -38.12
CA ASN A 26 2.59 -4.64 -37.62
C ASN A 26 2.54 -5.22 -36.19
N LEU A 27 3.38 -6.20 -35.91
CA LEU A 27 3.44 -6.83 -34.60
C LEU A 27 4.11 -5.89 -33.58
N GLY A 28 5.18 -5.18 -33.98
CA GLY A 28 5.80 -4.16 -33.17
C GLY A 28 4.83 -3.06 -32.73
N GLN A 29 3.94 -2.63 -33.65
CA GLN A 29 2.89 -1.64 -33.31
C GLN A 29 1.92 -2.17 -32.25
N VAL A 30 1.52 -3.43 -32.32
CA VAL A 30 0.64 -4.05 -31.30
C VAL A 30 1.31 -4.03 -29.94
N TYR A 31 2.59 -4.37 -29.85
CA TYR A 31 3.34 -4.29 -28.58
C TYR A 31 3.53 -2.84 -28.10
N ALA A 32 3.78 -1.90 -29.00
CA ALA A 32 3.89 -0.49 -28.65
C ALA A 32 2.57 0.08 -28.09
N GLU A 33 1.43 -0.32 -28.67
CA GLU A 33 0.09 0.02 -28.14
C GLU A 33 -0.13 -0.60 -26.75
N PHE A 34 0.26 -1.87 -26.56
CA PHE A 34 0.16 -2.51 -25.27
C PHE A 34 1.03 -1.84 -24.22
N GLN A 35 2.28 -1.49 -24.55
CA GLN A 35 3.15 -0.73 -23.65
C GLN A 35 2.56 0.65 -23.31
N SER A 36 1.95 1.33 -24.27
CA SER A 36 1.27 2.62 -24.04
C SER A 36 0.10 2.47 -23.09
N TYR A 37 -0.75 1.45 -23.27
CA TYR A 37 -1.84 1.13 -22.35
C TYR A 37 -1.33 0.87 -20.93
N VAL A 38 -0.30 0.03 -20.77
CA VAL A 38 0.29 -0.27 -19.47
C VAL A 38 0.88 0.99 -18.83
N LYS A 39 1.51 1.87 -19.63
CA LYS A 39 2.06 3.14 -19.13
C LYS A 39 0.96 4.09 -18.66
N GLU A 40 -0.17 4.15 -19.36
CA GLU A 40 -1.33 4.93 -18.93
C GLU A 40 -1.91 4.43 -17.60
N LEU A 41 -1.93 3.12 -17.34
CA LEU A 41 -2.37 2.59 -16.05
C LEU A 41 -1.57 3.13 -14.88
N LYS A 42 -0.30 3.48 -15.08
CA LYS A 42 0.55 4.11 -14.06
C LYS A 42 0.02 5.46 -13.61
N GLU A 43 -0.58 6.25 -14.53
CA GLU A 43 -1.21 7.54 -14.22
C GLU A 43 -2.45 7.38 -13.32
N TYR A 44 -3.07 6.19 -13.33
CA TYR A 44 -4.17 5.82 -12.42
C TYR A 44 -3.67 5.20 -11.10
N GLY A 45 -2.34 5.21 -10.87
CA GLY A 45 -1.72 4.70 -9.65
C GLY A 45 -1.50 3.19 -9.65
N VAL A 46 -1.56 2.54 -10.81
CA VAL A 46 -1.13 1.13 -10.95
C VAL A 46 0.40 1.08 -10.86
N MET A 47 0.92 0.20 -10.03
CA MET A 47 2.35 0.01 -9.82
C MET A 47 2.86 -1.06 -10.78
N LEU A 48 3.77 -0.68 -11.67
CA LEU A 48 4.36 -1.59 -12.65
C LEU A 48 5.57 -2.31 -12.05
N ASN A 49 5.64 -3.62 -12.26
CA ASN A 49 6.76 -4.46 -11.85
C ASN A 49 7.04 -5.51 -12.93
N VAL A 50 8.26 -6.02 -12.95
CA VAL A 50 8.67 -7.09 -13.85
C VAL A 50 8.95 -8.36 -13.08
N ALA A 51 8.42 -9.50 -13.56
CA ALA A 51 8.80 -10.84 -13.17
C ALA A 51 9.08 -11.65 -14.46
N SER A 52 10.34 -11.80 -14.83
CA SER A 52 10.75 -12.43 -16.09
C SER A 52 11.91 -13.40 -15.87
N LYS A 53 11.88 -14.52 -16.57
CA LYS A 53 13.02 -15.48 -16.67
C LYS A 53 14.00 -14.94 -17.70
N ASN A 54 14.95 -14.16 -17.24
CA ASN A 54 15.93 -13.51 -18.11
C ASN A 54 17.19 -13.15 -17.31
N GLU A 55 18.31 -12.92 -17.97
CA GLU A 55 19.42 -12.21 -17.35
C GLU A 55 19.05 -10.72 -17.18
N GLU A 56 19.40 -10.12 -16.05
CA GLU A 56 19.06 -8.73 -15.76
C GLU A 56 19.59 -7.76 -16.83
N GLU A 57 20.80 -8.00 -17.33
CA GLU A 57 21.42 -7.20 -18.40
C GLU A 57 20.59 -7.23 -19.69
N ASN A 58 20.09 -8.39 -20.09
CA ASN A 58 19.27 -8.54 -21.27
C ASN A 58 17.89 -7.87 -21.08
N ALA A 59 17.27 -8.05 -19.92
CA ALA A 59 16.01 -7.41 -19.60
C ALA A 59 16.12 -5.88 -19.65
N LEU A 60 17.19 -5.32 -19.09
CA LEU A 60 17.48 -3.89 -19.13
C LEU A 60 17.80 -3.41 -20.56
N ALA A 61 18.50 -4.20 -21.36
CA ALA A 61 18.77 -3.87 -22.77
C ALA A 61 17.45 -3.78 -23.58
N GLY A 62 16.53 -4.73 -23.41
CA GLY A 62 15.20 -4.69 -24.03
C GLY A 62 14.36 -3.48 -23.57
N LEU A 63 14.32 -3.19 -22.28
CA LEU A 63 13.62 -2.03 -21.72
C LEU A 63 14.23 -0.68 -22.16
N ASN A 64 15.54 -0.64 -22.42
CA ASN A 64 16.23 0.55 -22.94
C ASN A 64 16.14 0.68 -24.46
N HIS A 65 15.47 -0.26 -25.17
CA HIS A 65 15.33 -0.17 -26.62
C HIS A 65 14.75 1.20 -27.04
N PRO A 66 15.35 1.90 -28.06
CA PRO A 66 14.94 3.27 -28.40
C PRO A 66 13.45 3.40 -28.76
N ALA A 67 12.88 2.42 -29.43
CA ALA A 67 11.48 2.41 -29.86
C ALA A 67 10.49 1.96 -28.75
N GLY A 68 10.98 1.46 -27.62
CA GLY A 68 10.14 1.04 -26.50
C GLY A 68 9.46 2.24 -25.82
N VAL A 69 8.19 2.09 -25.47
CA VAL A 69 7.39 3.11 -24.74
C VAL A 69 7.66 3.03 -23.24
N LEU A 70 7.71 1.82 -22.69
CA LEU A 70 8.08 1.58 -21.29
C LEU A 70 9.60 1.54 -21.15
N LYS A 71 10.10 2.15 -20.08
CA LYS A 71 11.51 2.25 -19.74
C LYS A 71 11.76 1.67 -18.35
N PRO A 72 13.00 1.34 -17.98
CA PRO A 72 13.29 0.80 -16.63
C PRO A 72 12.73 1.64 -15.48
N GLU A 73 12.75 2.96 -15.59
CA GLU A 73 12.21 3.90 -14.59
C GLU A 73 10.69 3.87 -14.44
N ASP A 74 9.97 3.24 -15.36
CA ASP A 74 8.53 3.05 -15.23
C ASP A 74 8.17 1.94 -14.23
N PHE A 75 9.11 1.06 -13.91
CA PHE A 75 8.91 -0.07 -13.01
C PHE A 75 9.47 0.22 -11.62
N LEU A 76 8.75 -0.24 -10.58
CA LEU A 76 9.22 -0.15 -9.20
C LEU A 76 10.27 -1.22 -8.90
N ILE A 77 10.01 -2.45 -9.33
CA ILE A 77 10.89 -3.60 -9.14
C ILE A 77 11.03 -4.34 -10.47
N ILE A 78 12.25 -4.65 -10.85
CA ILE A 78 12.57 -5.48 -12.01
C ILE A 78 13.20 -6.76 -11.48
N ALA A 79 12.41 -7.84 -11.41
CA ALA A 79 12.88 -9.17 -11.06
C ALA A 79 13.12 -9.99 -12.34
N ALA A 80 14.27 -9.79 -12.94
CA ALA A 80 14.77 -10.53 -14.10
C ALA A 80 15.85 -11.50 -13.63
N ASN A 81 15.51 -12.78 -13.49
CA ASN A 81 16.37 -13.85 -13.03
C ASN A 81 15.77 -15.21 -13.39
N TRP A 82 16.48 -16.32 -13.11
CA TRP A 82 16.04 -17.67 -13.44
C TRP A 82 15.23 -18.37 -12.34
N GLU A 83 14.86 -17.65 -11.28
CA GLU A 83 13.96 -18.17 -10.25
C GLU A 83 12.53 -18.31 -10.80
N PRO A 84 11.68 -19.16 -10.21
CA PRO A 84 10.28 -19.25 -10.57
C PRO A 84 9.59 -17.87 -10.51
N LYS A 85 8.84 -17.52 -11.55
CA LYS A 85 8.10 -16.23 -11.58
C LYS A 85 7.14 -16.09 -10.40
N SER A 86 6.53 -17.18 -9.95
CA SER A 86 5.68 -17.21 -8.74
C SER A 86 6.40 -16.71 -7.50
N ARG A 87 7.69 -17.12 -7.31
CA ARG A 87 8.52 -16.66 -6.20
C ARG A 87 8.85 -15.18 -6.32
N ASN A 88 9.25 -14.72 -7.51
CA ASN A 88 9.54 -13.32 -7.77
C ASN A 88 8.31 -12.44 -7.51
N ILE A 89 7.11 -12.87 -7.91
CA ILE A 89 5.86 -12.15 -7.67
C ILE A 89 5.54 -12.04 -6.17
N LEU A 90 5.72 -13.12 -5.41
CA LEU A 90 5.53 -13.08 -3.95
C LEU A 90 6.57 -12.20 -3.26
N GLU A 91 7.80 -12.20 -3.74
CA GLU A 91 8.85 -11.30 -3.23
C GLU A 91 8.56 -9.83 -3.55
N ILE A 92 8.05 -9.53 -4.75
CA ILE A 92 7.56 -8.18 -5.12
C ILE A 92 6.42 -7.76 -4.17
N ALA A 93 5.45 -8.64 -3.91
CA ALA A 93 4.37 -8.36 -2.97
C ALA A 93 4.92 -8.04 -1.57
N HIS A 94 5.89 -8.81 -1.10
CA HIS A 94 6.54 -8.62 0.19
C HIS A 94 7.29 -7.28 0.27
N GLN A 95 8.14 -6.96 -0.71
CA GLN A 95 8.89 -5.70 -0.77
C GLN A 95 7.98 -4.48 -0.86
N LEU A 96 6.88 -4.57 -1.58
CA LEU A 96 5.89 -3.50 -1.67
C LEU A 96 4.92 -3.49 -0.47
N ASN A 97 5.02 -4.46 0.42
CA ASN A 97 4.12 -4.64 1.57
C ASN A 97 2.63 -4.62 1.17
N ILE A 98 2.30 -5.35 0.11
CA ILE A 98 0.94 -5.55 -0.39
C ILE A 98 0.58 -7.03 -0.39
N LEU A 99 -0.72 -7.32 -0.39
CA LEU A 99 -1.19 -8.71 -0.46
C LEU A 99 -1.13 -9.22 -1.91
N PRO A 100 -0.89 -10.53 -2.12
CA PRO A 100 -0.87 -11.14 -3.44
C PRO A 100 -2.16 -10.91 -4.25
N ASP A 101 -3.32 -10.79 -3.60
CA ASP A 101 -4.61 -10.51 -4.23
C ASP A 101 -4.73 -9.08 -4.84
N SER A 102 -3.73 -8.25 -4.60
CA SER A 102 -3.60 -6.92 -5.23
C SER A 102 -2.79 -6.94 -6.53
N LEU A 103 -2.31 -8.12 -6.97
CA LEU A 103 -1.45 -8.26 -8.14
C LEU A 103 -2.18 -8.92 -9.32
N VAL A 104 -1.93 -8.36 -10.49
CA VAL A 104 -2.32 -8.94 -11.79
C VAL A 104 -1.03 -9.29 -12.54
N PHE A 105 -0.88 -10.55 -12.91
CA PHE A 105 0.28 -11.07 -13.63
C PHE A 105 -0.07 -11.34 -15.08
N ALA A 106 0.49 -10.57 -16.00
CA ALA A 106 0.37 -10.74 -17.44
C ALA A 106 1.59 -11.47 -18.00
N ASP A 107 1.34 -12.58 -18.70
CA ASP A 107 2.37 -13.46 -19.28
C ASP A 107 1.78 -14.18 -20.49
N ASP A 108 2.49 -14.23 -21.62
CA ASP A 108 2.06 -14.91 -22.83
C ASP A 108 2.00 -16.43 -22.66
N ASN A 109 2.88 -16.98 -21.79
CA ASN A 109 3.02 -18.43 -21.60
C ASN A 109 1.94 -18.98 -20.66
N PRO A 110 1.02 -19.84 -21.15
CA PRO A 110 -0.02 -20.44 -20.31
C PRO A 110 0.53 -21.31 -19.17
N ALA A 111 1.70 -21.93 -19.36
CA ALA A 111 2.31 -22.76 -18.32
C ALA A 111 2.81 -21.90 -17.14
N GLU A 112 3.41 -20.72 -17.41
CA GLU A 112 3.84 -19.79 -16.35
C GLU A 112 2.62 -19.21 -15.60
N ARG A 113 1.55 -18.85 -16.30
CA ARG A 113 0.31 -18.40 -15.65
C ARG A 113 -0.28 -19.48 -14.74
N GLU A 114 -0.28 -20.75 -15.17
CA GLU A 114 -0.78 -21.85 -14.35
C GLU A 114 0.09 -22.11 -13.12
N ILE A 115 1.42 -22.05 -13.27
CA ILE A 115 2.36 -22.15 -12.13
C ILE A 115 2.09 -21.03 -11.11
N VAL A 116 1.89 -19.80 -11.58
CA VAL A 116 1.59 -18.66 -10.69
C VAL A 116 0.26 -18.87 -9.97
N ARG A 117 -0.80 -19.34 -10.63
CA ARG A 117 -2.09 -19.64 -9.96
C ARG A 117 -1.96 -20.67 -8.85
N GLN A 118 -1.11 -21.68 -9.06
CA GLN A 118 -0.91 -22.75 -8.09
C GLN A 118 0.02 -22.36 -6.95
N GLN A 119 1.09 -21.63 -7.23
CA GLN A 119 2.17 -21.37 -6.27
C GLN A 119 2.10 -19.97 -5.61
N ALA A 120 1.36 -19.04 -6.19
CA ALA A 120 1.13 -17.70 -5.66
C ALA A 120 -0.38 -17.44 -5.49
N PRO A 121 -1.03 -18.13 -4.54
CA PRO A 121 -2.48 -18.01 -4.35
C PRO A 121 -2.87 -16.56 -4.04
N GLY A 122 -3.94 -16.12 -4.68
CA GLY A 122 -4.42 -14.73 -4.62
C GLY A 122 -4.02 -13.89 -5.82
N VAL A 123 -2.88 -14.14 -6.46
CA VAL A 123 -2.47 -13.43 -7.68
C VAL A 123 -3.44 -13.75 -8.83
N THR A 124 -3.92 -12.72 -9.50
CA THR A 124 -4.75 -12.87 -10.70
C THR A 124 -3.85 -13.01 -11.92
N ALA A 125 -3.98 -14.11 -12.66
CA ALA A 125 -3.24 -14.36 -13.92
C ALA A 125 -4.23 -14.52 -15.07
N PRO A 126 -4.60 -13.43 -15.80
CA PRO A 126 -5.58 -13.47 -16.89
C PRO A 126 -5.08 -14.29 -18.10
N GLU A 127 -6.02 -14.86 -18.85
CA GLU A 127 -5.76 -15.53 -20.12
C GLU A 127 -5.63 -14.49 -21.23
N ILE A 128 -4.45 -13.88 -21.36
CA ILE A 128 -4.25 -12.77 -22.30
C ILE A 128 -4.21 -13.18 -23.78
N GLY A 129 -3.94 -14.47 -24.07
CA GLY A 129 -4.04 -15.02 -25.44
C GLY A 129 -2.96 -14.51 -26.39
N LYS A 130 -3.38 -13.89 -27.51
CA LYS A 130 -2.49 -13.31 -28.50
C LYS A 130 -2.21 -11.83 -28.19
N PRO A 131 -1.08 -11.26 -28.65
CA PRO A 131 -0.73 -9.86 -28.41
C PRO A 131 -1.85 -8.86 -28.73
N GLU A 132 -2.59 -9.09 -29.82
CA GLU A 132 -3.70 -8.23 -30.25
C GLU A 132 -4.90 -8.23 -29.27
N ASP A 133 -4.96 -9.23 -28.40
CA ASP A 133 -6.03 -9.37 -27.41
C ASP A 133 -5.66 -8.87 -26.03
N TYR A 134 -4.38 -8.57 -25.74
CA TYR A 134 -3.89 -8.25 -24.40
C TYR A 134 -4.65 -7.11 -23.74
N ILE A 135 -4.74 -5.96 -24.41
CA ILE A 135 -5.46 -4.79 -23.92
C ILE A 135 -6.93 -5.15 -23.67
N ARG A 136 -7.58 -5.77 -24.63
CA ARG A 136 -9.00 -6.14 -24.53
C ARG A 136 -9.29 -7.07 -23.35
N VAL A 137 -8.41 -8.04 -23.10
CA VAL A 137 -8.59 -8.99 -21.99
C VAL A 137 -8.41 -8.30 -20.66
N LEU A 138 -7.37 -7.47 -20.50
CA LEU A 138 -7.09 -6.75 -19.27
C LEU A 138 -8.17 -5.70 -18.96
N ASP A 139 -8.58 -4.93 -19.98
CA ASP A 139 -9.59 -3.88 -19.83
C ASP A 139 -10.97 -4.48 -19.49
N ARG A 140 -11.42 -5.50 -20.19
CA ARG A 140 -12.67 -6.18 -19.88
C ARG A 140 -12.67 -6.92 -18.56
N GLY A 141 -11.51 -7.28 -18.04
CA GLY A 141 -11.36 -7.89 -16.71
C GLY A 141 -11.65 -6.92 -15.57
N GLY A 142 -11.66 -5.61 -15.83
CA GLY A 142 -11.95 -4.58 -14.82
C GLY A 142 -10.97 -4.53 -13.65
N TYR A 143 -9.77 -5.09 -13.82
CA TYR A 143 -8.80 -5.25 -12.72
C TYR A 143 -8.30 -3.94 -12.14
N PHE A 144 -8.29 -2.88 -12.96
CA PHE A 144 -7.72 -1.58 -12.62
C PHE A 144 -8.76 -0.48 -12.51
N GLU A 145 -10.05 -0.84 -12.55
CA GLU A 145 -11.13 0.12 -12.42
C GLU A 145 -11.16 0.73 -11.00
N VAL A 146 -11.35 2.03 -10.95
CA VAL A 146 -11.51 2.79 -9.71
C VAL A 146 -12.78 3.62 -9.77
N THR A 147 -13.50 3.72 -8.67
CA THR A 147 -14.71 4.55 -8.57
C THR A 147 -14.41 6.04 -8.49
N SER A 148 -13.21 6.38 -8.04
CA SER A 148 -12.68 7.74 -7.97
C SER A 148 -11.15 7.70 -7.96
N LEU A 149 -10.53 8.69 -8.53
CA LEU A 149 -9.08 8.85 -8.54
C LEU A 149 -8.71 10.04 -7.65
N SER A 150 -8.07 9.76 -6.52
CA SER A 150 -7.54 10.79 -5.62
C SER A 150 -6.15 11.26 -6.05
N GLU A 151 -5.71 12.39 -5.53
CA GLU A 151 -4.32 12.86 -5.74
C GLU A 151 -3.30 11.86 -5.17
N ASP A 152 -3.60 11.24 -4.04
CA ASP A 152 -2.79 10.16 -3.45
C ASP A 152 -2.68 8.92 -4.35
N ASP A 153 -3.73 8.60 -5.13
CA ASP A 153 -3.66 7.50 -6.10
C ASP A 153 -2.69 7.83 -7.23
N ARG A 154 -2.68 9.07 -7.72
CA ARG A 154 -1.74 9.54 -8.75
C ARG A 154 -0.28 9.53 -8.27
N LYS A 155 -0.05 9.93 -7.01
CA LYS A 155 1.28 9.94 -6.37
C LYS A 155 1.73 8.56 -5.86
N ARG A 156 0.91 7.52 -6.02
CA ARG A 156 1.20 6.18 -5.45
C ARG A 156 2.57 5.64 -5.87
N ASN A 157 2.91 5.72 -7.14
CA ASN A 157 4.20 5.25 -7.65
C ASN A 157 5.38 5.96 -6.96
N GLU A 158 5.32 7.29 -6.81
CA GLU A 158 6.35 8.08 -6.14
C GLU A 158 6.49 7.67 -4.66
N MET A 159 5.37 7.47 -3.98
CA MET A 159 5.35 7.03 -2.58
C MET A 159 5.98 5.64 -2.38
N TYR A 160 5.73 4.70 -3.30
CA TYR A 160 6.34 3.37 -3.25
C TYR A 160 7.81 3.38 -3.64
N GLN A 161 8.22 4.21 -4.60
CA GLN A 161 9.65 4.44 -4.88
C GLN A 161 10.38 4.99 -3.65
N ALA A 162 9.76 5.95 -2.94
CA ALA A 162 10.29 6.47 -1.69
C ALA A 162 10.41 5.37 -0.62
N ASN A 163 9.44 4.45 -0.52
CA ASN A 163 9.51 3.30 0.40
C ASN A 163 10.69 2.38 0.09
N LEU A 164 10.90 2.03 -1.18
CA LEU A 164 12.05 1.20 -1.58
C LEU A 164 13.40 1.88 -1.27
N LYS A 165 13.48 3.22 -1.39
CA LYS A 165 14.66 3.98 -0.96
C LYS A 165 14.86 3.92 0.56
N ARG A 166 13.76 3.96 1.34
CA ARG A 166 13.81 3.83 2.82
C ARG A 166 14.31 2.46 3.24
N GLU A 167 13.84 1.39 2.62
CA GLU A 167 14.30 0.02 2.92
C GLU A 167 15.79 -0.15 2.63
N LYS A 168 16.25 0.38 1.49
CA LYS A 168 17.69 0.39 1.16
C LYS A 168 18.50 1.20 2.18
N ALA A 169 17.98 2.35 2.61
CA ALA A 169 18.64 3.17 3.62
C ALA A 169 18.68 2.44 4.97
N GLN A 170 17.57 1.79 5.38
CA GLN A 170 17.50 1.03 6.63
C GLN A 170 18.59 -0.04 6.70
N ALA A 171 18.88 -0.73 5.60
CA ALA A 171 19.91 -1.78 5.55
C ALA A 171 21.33 -1.26 5.89
N SER A 172 21.56 0.04 5.86
CA SER A 172 22.86 0.67 6.21
C SER A 172 22.98 1.00 7.70
N PHE A 173 21.92 0.87 8.49
CA PHE A 173 21.92 1.15 9.93
C PHE A 173 21.98 -0.15 10.74
N ALA A 174 22.79 -0.16 11.78
CA ALA A 174 22.86 -1.29 12.74
C ALA A 174 21.73 -1.22 13.78
N ASP A 175 21.24 -0.02 14.10
CA ASP A 175 20.18 0.23 15.08
C ASP A 175 18.96 0.85 14.40
N TYR A 176 17.79 0.25 14.63
CA TYR A 176 16.53 0.71 14.07
C TYR A 176 16.10 2.08 14.60
N ALA A 177 16.37 2.39 15.88
CA ALA A 177 16.05 3.69 16.47
C ALA A 177 16.88 4.83 15.83
N GLU A 178 18.16 4.57 15.52
CA GLU A 178 19.00 5.51 14.77
C GLU A 178 18.48 5.73 13.35
N TYR A 179 18.06 4.64 12.68
CA TYR A 179 17.42 4.75 11.37
C TYR A 179 16.17 5.63 11.43
N LEU A 180 15.23 5.40 12.37
CA LEU A 180 14.03 6.21 12.50
C LEU A 180 14.34 7.69 12.70
N LYS A 181 15.29 8.02 13.57
CA LYS A 181 15.74 9.41 13.79
C LYS A 181 16.31 10.03 12.52
N SER A 182 17.01 9.24 11.70
CA SER A 182 17.60 9.71 10.44
C SER A 182 16.58 10.06 9.36
N LEU A 183 15.32 9.66 9.53
CA LEU A 183 14.25 9.95 8.57
C LEU A 183 13.76 11.39 8.65
N ASP A 184 14.01 12.11 9.74
CA ASP A 184 13.53 13.49 9.98
C ASP A 184 12.02 13.59 9.78
N MET A 185 11.28 12.70 10.47
CA MET A 185 9.84 12.54 10.27
C MET A 185 9.05 13.69 10.89
N LYS A 186 8.07 14.20 10.13
CA LYS A 186 7.09 15.18 10.56
C LYS A 186 5.69 14.65 10.32
N ALA A 187 4.83 14.80 11.34
CA ALA A 187 3.42 14.44 11.22
C ALA A 187 2.53 15.64 11.47
N THR A 188 1.47 15.76 10.67
CA THR A 188 0.33 16.62 10.98
C THR A 188 -0.79 15.72 11.48
N ILE A 189 -1.20 15.90 12.75
CA ILE A 189 -2.28 15.12 13.38
C ILE A 189 -3.34 16.09 13.85
N ARG A 190 -4.52 16.08 13.20
CA ARG A 190 -5.62 17.03 13.44
C ARG A 190 -6.98 16.35 13.36
N SER A 191 -8.01 17.05 13.84
CA SER A 191 -9.41 16.66 13.58
C SER A 191 -9.70 16.65 12.10
N PHE A 192 -10.70 15.88 11.68
CA PHE A 192 -11.06 15.76 10.27
C PHE A 192 -11.34 17.11 9.61
N GLU A 193 -10.67 17.35 8.48
CA GLU A 193 -10.83 18.54 7.66
C GLU A 193 -11.54 18.21 6.35
N PRO A 194 -12.39 19.12 5.81
CA PRO A 194 -13.18 18.86 4.59
C PRO A 194 -12.35 18.37 3.41
N VAL A 195 -11.13 18.89 3.24
CA VAL A 195 -10.22 18.55 2.13
C VAL A 195 -9.79 17.05 2.16
N TYR A 196 -9.81 16.41 3.34
CA TYR A 196 -9.35 15.03 3.50
C TYR A 196 -10.49 14.00 3.65
N MET A 197 -11.77 14.42 3.71
CA MET A 197 -12.91 13.51 3.96
C MET A 197 -13.00 12.38 2.93
N ALA A 198 -12.85 12.68 1.65
CA ALA A 198 -12.85 11.68 0.58
C ALA A 198 -11.70 10.68 0.75
N ARG A 199 -10.50 11.17 1.11
CA ARG A 199 -9.33 10.32 1.35
C ARG A 199 -9.49 9.45 2.59
N ILE A 200 -10.04 9.99 3.67
CA ILE A 200 -10.33 9.24 4.90
C ILE A 200 -11.32 8.11 4.60
N ALA A 201 -12.43 8.40 3.91
CA ALA A 201 -13.40 7.38 3.48
C ALA A 201 -12.74 6.30 2.60
N GLN A 202 -11.89 6.70 1.65
CA GLN A 202 -11.14 5.76 0.81
C GLN A 202 -10.23 4.84 1.66
N LEU A 203 -9.54 5.37 2.67
CA LEU A 203 -8.70 4.57 3.56
C LEU A 203 -9.50 3.54 4.35
N THR A 204 -10.71 3.86 4.84
CA THR A 204 -11.56 2.87 5.52
C THR A 204 -11.91 1.70 4.62
N ASN A 205 -12.03 1.91 3.31
CA ASN A 205 -12.38 0.90 2.34
C ASN A 205 -11.18 0.12 1.78
N LYS A 206 -9.99 0.71 1.76
CA LYS A 206 -8.77 0.09 1.20
C LYS A 206 -7.85 -0.54 2.25
N SER A 207 -7.91 -0.13 3.53
CA SER A 207 -7.03 -0.67 4.59
C SER A 207 -7.60 -1.97 5.16
N ASN A 208 -6.86 -3.06 5.00
CA ASN A 208 -7.26 -4.39 5.46
C ASN A 208 -6.31 -4.97 6.50
N GLN A 209 -5.01 -4.75 6.36
CA GLN A 209 -4.01 -5.35 7.24
C GLN A 209 -3.92 -4.61 8.57
N PHE A 210 -3.75 -3.30 8.54
CA PHE A 210 -3.78 -2.46 9.72
C PHE A 210 -5.14 -1.76 9.82
N ASN A 211 -6.14 -2.47 10.29
CA ASN A 211 -7.47 -1.96 10.59
C ASN A 211 -8.07 -2.81 11.71
N LEU A 212 -8.23 -2.22 12.88
CA LEU A 212 -8.57 -2.94 14.11
C LEU A 212 -10.02 -3.43 14.15
N THR A 213 -10.95 -2.68 13.56
CA THR A 213 -12.38 -2.99 13.57
C THR A 213 -12.95 -3.28 12.19
N THR A 214 -12.18 -3.02 11.13
CA THR A 214 -12.54 -3.22 9.72
C THR A 214 -13.83 -2.55 9.26
N GLN A 215 -14.30 -1.52 9.97
CA GLN A 215 -15.48 -0.76 9.58
C GLN A 215 -15.22 -0.01 8.26
N ARG A 216 -16.20 -0.10 7.35
CA ARG A 216 -16.21 0.60 6.07
C ARG A 216 -17.15 1.78 6.16
N MET A 217 -16.72 2.95 5.70
CA MET A 217 -17.50 4.18 5.83
C MET A 217 -17.54 4.92 4.50
N THR A 218 -18.71 5.49 4.22
CA THR A 218 -18.90 6.44 3.12
C THR A 218 -18.37 7.82 3.53
N GLN A 219 -18.11 8.68 2.56
CA GLN A 219 -17.72 10.06 2.85
C GLN A 219 -18.77 10.79 3.69
N ALA A 220 -20.06 10.60 3.40
CA ALA A 220 -21.14 11.21 4.16
C ALA A 220 -21.15 10.78 5.65
N GLN A 221 -20.83 9.52 5.95
CA GLN A 221 -20.69 9.06 7.33
C GLN A 221 -19.48 9.70 8.02
N ILE A 222 -18.36 9.84 7.32
CA ILE A 222 -17.17 10.53 7.83
C ILE A 222 -17.48 12.01 8.14
N GLU A 223 -18.17 12.70 7.22
CA GLU A 223 -18.59 14.10 7.40
C GLU A 223 -19.55 14.25 8.58
N GLN A 224 -20.49 13.33 8.75
CA GLN A 224 -21.40 13.32 9.88
C GLN A 224 -20.66 13.17 11.22
N MET A 225 -19.71 12.23 11.32
CA MET A 225 -18.90 12.03 12.52
C MET A 225 -18.00 13.22 12.82
N ALA A 226 -17.46 13.88 11.81
CA ALA A 226 -16.64 15.08 11.96
C ALA A 226 -17.44 16.28 12.49
N ALA A 227 -18.73 16.34 12.22
CA ALA A 227 -19.66 17.40 12.67
C ALA A 227 -20.31 17.11 14.04
N ASP A 228 -20.12 15.91 14.57
CA ASP A 228 -20.75 15.46 15.82
C ASP A 228 -19.77 15.53 16.98
N ASP A 229 -20.04 16.43 17.94
CA ASP A 229 -19.22 16.65 19.14
C ASP A 229 -19.09 15.40 20.03
N SER A 230 -19.90 14.37 19.83
CA SER A 230 -19.75 13.09 20.55
C SER A 230 -18.55 12.27 20.08
N TYR A 231 -17.88 12.67 18.99
CA TYR A 231 -16.70 11.98 18.48
C TYR A 231 -15.42 12.81 18.63
N ILE A 232 -14.31 12.11 18.87
CA ILE A 232 -12.96 12.58 18.62
C ILE A 232 -12.51 11.95 17.31
N THR A 233 -12.22 12.79 16.32
CA THR A 233 -11.79 12.32 15.00
C THR A 233 -10.37 12.84 14.74
N LEU A 234 -9.44 11.94 14.37
CA LEU A 234 -8.06 12.31 14.05
C LEU A 234 -7.65 11.71 12.72
N TYR A 235 -7.08 12.53 11.86
CA TYR A 235 -6.27 12.04 10.73
C TYR A 235 -4.80 12.35 11.00
N GLY A 236 -3.93 11.49 10.49
CA GLY A 236 -2.49 11.69 10.54
C GLY A 236 -1.88 11.66 9.15
N LYS A 237 -1.14 12.72 8.80
CA LYS A 237 -0.24 12.77 7.66
C LYS A 237 1.18 12.54 8.15
N LEU A 238 2.01 11.92 7.32
CA LEU A 238 3.41 11.70 7.62
C LEU A 238 4.27 12.08 6.43
N GLU A 239 5.27 12.91 6.66
CA GLU A 239 6.34 13.21 5.70
C GLU A 239 7.71 12.92 6.31
N ASP A 240 8.69 12.64 5.48
CA ASP A 240 10.08 12.45 5.86
C ASP A 240 11.03 12.91 4.75
N LYS A 241 12.33 12.79 4.94
CA LYS A 241 13.35 13.21 3.95
C LYS A 241 13.21 12.56 2.56
N PHE A 242 12.45 11.47 2.42
CA PHE A 242 12.22 10.79 1.13
C PHE A 242 10.91 11.22 0.46
N GLY A 243 10.01 11.92 1.17
CA GLY A 243 8.79 12.47 0.61
C GLY A 243 7.56 12.41 1.51
N ASP A 244 6.47 13.00 1.03
CA ASP A 244 5.16 13.03 1.69
C ASP A 244 4.41 11.70 1.43
N ASN A 245 3.95 11.06 2.50
CA ASN A 245 3.12 9.85 2.42
C ASN A 245 1.61 10.17 2.40
N GLY A 246 1.21 11.43 2.48
CA GLY A 246 -0.18 11.87 2.55
C GLY A 246 -0.87 11.45 3.85
N VAL A 247 -2.22 11.36 3.81
CA VAL A 247 -3.01 10.86 4.95
C VAL A 247 -2.78 9.35 5.08
N VAL A 248 -2.23 8.93 6.21
CA VAL A 248 -1.77 7.56 6.46
C VAL A 248 -2.39 6.89 7.66
N SER A 249 -2.96 7.63 8.60
CA SER A 249 -3.64 7.07 9.77
C SER A 249 -4.96 7.79 10.05
N VAL A 250 -5.94 7.05 10.56
CA VAL A 250 -7.26 7.57 10.93
C VAL A 250 -7.68 6.94 12.25
N VAL A 251 -8.11 7.77 13.20
CA VAL A 251 -8.72 7.35 14.46
C VAL A 251 -10.07 8.02 14.61
N ILE A 252 -11.08 7.25 14.98
CA ILE A 252 -12.41 7.73 15.35
C ILE A 252 -12.74 7.13 16.72
N ALA A 253 -12.91 7.98 17.73
CA ALA A 253 -13.30 7.57 19.07
C ALA A 253 -14.60 8.25 19.48
N GLN A 254 -15.57 7.48 19.94
CA GLN A 254 -16.86 7.97 20.43
C GLN A 254 -16.77 8.24 21.93
N LYS A 255 -17.19 9.41 22.35
CA LYS A 255 -17.24 9.81 23.76
C LYS A 255 -18.53 9.30 24.41
N GLU A 256 -18.39 8.63 25.53
CA GLU A 256 -19.52 8.15 26.37
C GLU A 256 -19.20 8.45 27.83
N GLU A 257 -19.83 9.48 28.41
CA GLU A 257 -19.54 9.96 29.77
C GLU A 257 -18.06 10.30 29.97
N LYS A 258 -17.32 9.51 30.77
CA LYS A 258 -15.90 9.65 31.04
C LYS A 258 -15.00 8.68 30.25
N ALA A 259 -15.57 8.01 29.29
CA ALA A 259 -14.87 7.04 28.45
C ALA A 259 -14.87 7.47 26.98
N ALA A 260 -13.83 7.08 26.24
CA ALA A 260 -13.77 7.14 24.79
C ALA A 260 -13.65 5.73 24.23
N HIS A 261 -14.44 5.41 23.22
CA HIS A 261 -14.50 4.12 22.58
C HIS A 261 -13.95 4.24 21.15
N ILE A 262 -12.77 3.67 20.89
CA ILE A 262 -12.15 3.68 19.56
C ILE A 262 -12.99 2.82 18.62
N ARG A 263 -13.82 3.45 17.78
CA ARG A 263 -14.68 2.78 16.81
C ARG A 263 -13.92 2.38 15.55
N LEU A 264 -12.89 3.16 15.20
CA LEU A 264 -11.99 2.89 14.08
C LEU A 264 -10.58 3.32 14.43
N TRP A 265 -9.62 2.46 14.17
CA TRP A 265 -8.20 2.82 14.03
C TRP A 265 -7.62 2.04 12.88
N LEU A 266 -7.15 2.75 11.89
CA LEU A 266 -6.47 2.18 10.75
C LEU A 266 -5.20 2.94 10.40
N MET A 267 -4.30 2.26 9.72
CA MET A 267 -3.08 2.86 9.19
C MET A 267 -2.73 2.27 7.83
N SER A 268 -2.14 3.09 6.98
CA SER A 268 -1.63 2.64 5.68
C SER A 268 -0.42 1.72 5.87
N CYS A 269 -0.35 0.64 5.08
CA CYS A 269 0.81 -0.25 5.07
C CYS A 269 2.13 0.45 4.72
N ARG A 270 2.08 1.62 4.08
CA ARG A 270 3.25 2.42 3.69
C ARG A 270 4.06 2.98 4.86
N VAL A 271 3.47 3.11 6.04
CA VAL A 271 4.09 3.75 7.20
C VAL A 271 4.21 2.84 8.42
N LEU A 272 4.03 1.53 8.22
CA LEU A 272 4.19 0.57 9.30
C LEU A 272 5.60 0.62 9.89
N LYS A 273 5.70 0.38 11.20
CA LYS A 273 6.96 0.37 11.97
C LYS A 273 7.70 1.72 11.98
N ARG A 274 7.00 2.84 11.83
CA ARG A 274 7.60 4.19 11.89
C ARG A 274 7.12 4.99 13.09
N ASP A 275 6.58 4.33 14.10
CA ASP A 275 6.07 4.94 15.35
C ASP A 275 4.93 5.95 15.13
N MET A 276 4.29 5.95 13.94
CA MET A 276 3.13 6.80 13.68
C MET A 276 1.96 6.47 14.61
N GLU A 277 1.82 5.21 14.99
CA GLU A 277 0.85 4.75 15.98
C GLU A 277 1.07 5.37 17.37
N LEU A 278 2.33 5.59 17.76
CA LEU A 278 2.66 6.23 19.02
C LEU A 278 2.28 7.71 19.00
N ALA A 279 2.58 8.42 17.92
CA ALA A 279 2.20 9.81 17.73
C ALA A 279 0.67 10.00 17.72
N MET A 280 -0.06 9.10 17.03
CA MET A 280 -1.53 9.12 17.02
C MET A 280 -2.13 8.84 18.39
N LEU A 281 -1.53 7.93 19.19
CA LEU A 281 -1.99 7.65 20.54
C LEU A 281 -1.78 8.84 21.46
N ASP A 282 -0.60 9.47 21.41
CA ASP A 282 -0.27 10.65 22.21
C ASP A 282 -1.29 11.76 21.99
N GLU A 283 -1.63 12.07 20.73
CA GLU A 283 -2.64 13.07 20.39
C GLU A 283 -4.04 12.65 20.84
N LEU A 284 -4.43 11.37 20.66
CA LEU A 284 -5.72 10.87 21.11
C LEU A 284 -5.87 11.01 22.63
N VAL A 285 -4.84 10.66 23.39
CA VAL A 285 -4.86 10.79 24.87
C VAL A 285 -4.96 12.25 25.28
N GLU A 286 -4.22 13.14 24.64
CA GLU A 286 -4.28 14.58 24.90
C GLU A 286 -5.70 15.14 24.68
N ARG A 287 -6.34 14.81 23.54
CA ARG A 287 -7.74 15.18 23.26
C ARG A 287 -8.73 14.59 24.27
N CYS A 288 -8.49 13.36 24.71
CA CYS A 288 -9.30 12.73 25.74
C CYS A 288 -9.17 13.46 27.08
N GLN A 289 -7.95 13.82 27.50
CA GLN A 289 -7.70 14.57 28.76
C GLN A 289 -8.34 15.95 28.72
N GLU A 290 -8.22 16.68 27.59
CA GLU A 290 -8.89 17.98 27.39
C GLU A 290 -10.42 17.88 27.51
N ALA A 291 -10.99 16.76 27.03
CA ALA A 291 -12.43 16.46 27.10
C ALA A 291 -12.88 15.88 28.46
N GLY A 292 -11.96 15.73 29.45
CA GLY A 292 -12.27 15.15 30.77
C GLY A 292 -12.55 13.65 30.75
N ILE A 293 -12.05 12.95 29.74
CA ILE A 293 -12.17 11.49 29.56
C ILE A 293 -11.07 10.80 30.36
N GLU A 294 -11.46 9.84 31.20
CA GLU A 294 -10.58 9.12 32.11
C GLU A 294 -10.10 7.78 31.55
N GLU A 295 -10.89 7.15 30.65
CA GLU A 295 -10.62 5.83 30.12
C GLU A 295 -10.78 5.80 28.59
N ILE A 296 -9.88 5.09 27.89
CA ILE A 296 -9.97 4.84 26.46
C ILE A 296 -10.13 3.34 26.24
N TYR A 297 -11.19 2.94 25.54
CA TYR A 297 -11.43 1.55 25.18
C TYR A 297 -11.07 1.30 23.72
N GLY A 298 -10.25 0.27 23.48
CA GLY A 298 -9.86 -0.22 22.17
C GLY A 298 -10.53 -1.55 21.84
N TYR A 299 -10.92 -1.74 20.59
CA TYR A 299 -11.59 -2.93 20.09
C TYR A 299 -10.81 -3.55 18.95
N TYR A 300 -10.61 -4.87 19.00
CA TYR A 300 -10.04 -5.63 17.92
C TYR A 300 -11.01 -6.73 17.48
N TYR A 301 -11.33 -6.74 16.19
CA TYR A 301 -12.16 -7.77 15.55
C TYR A 301 -11.34 -8.50 14.49
N PRO A 302 -11.01 -9.81 14.70
CA PRO A 302 -10.13 -10.55 13.83
C PRO A 302 -10.75 -10.79 12.44
N THR A 303 -9.92 -10.71 11.42
CA THR A 303 -10.24 -11.09 10.05
C THR A 303 -9.09 -11.91 9.46
N ALA A 304 -9.29 -12.52 8.29
CA ALA A 304 -8.22 -13.23 7.59
C ALA A 304 -7.01 -12.33 7.22
N LYS A 305 -7.19 -11.00 7.23
CA LYS A 305 -6.17 -10.04 6.74
C LYS A 305 -5.53 -9.18 7.82
N ASN A 306 -6.14 -9.02 9.01
CA ASN A 306 -5.67 -8.09 10.05
C ASN A 306 -4.97 -8.75 11.25
N ASN A 307 -4.54 -9.99 11.13
CA ASN A 307 -3.89 -10.69 12.26
C ASN A 307 -2.63 -9.96 12.79
N MET A 308 -1.97 -9.16 11.96
CA MET A 308 -0.79 -8.40 12.36
C MET A 308 -1.07 -7.40 13.50
N VAL A 309 -2.30 -6.91 13.65
CA VAL A 309 -2.68 -5.95 14.69
C VAL A 309 -3.34 -6.58 15.90
N ARG A 310 -3.36 -7.91 16.02
CA ARG A 310 -3.96 -8.63 17.15
C ARG A 310 -3.42 -8.21 18.52
N LYS A 311 -2.12 -7.88 18.60
CA LYS A 311 -1.44 -7.48 19.84
C LYS A 311 -1.28 -5.96 19.99
N PHE A 312 -1.76 -5.20 19.02
CA PHE A 312 -1.52 -3.78 18.89
C PHE A 312 -1.81 -2.97 20.17
N TYR A 313 -2.99 -3.12 20.75
CA TYR A 313 -3.34 -2.39 21.96
C TYR A 313 -2.44 -2.76 23.15
N GLY A 314 -2.07 -4.03 23.29
CA GLY A 314 -1.13 -4.47 24.33
C GLY A 314 0.26 -3.84 24.16
N GLU A 315 0.75 -3.74 22.95
CA GLU A 315 2.02 -3.08 22.61
C GLU A 315 1.97 -1.57 22.91
N LEU A 316 0.79 -0.96 22.79
CA LEU A 316 0.52 0.41 23.16
C LEU A 316 0.24 0.61 24.66
N GLY A 317 0.34 -0.45 25.49
CA GLY A 317 0.18 -0.37 26.95
C GLY A 317 -1.26 -0.37 27.44
N PHE A 318 -2.22 -0.75 26.59
CA PHE A 318 -3.58 -1.03 27.03
C PHE A 318 -3.62 -2.34 27.80
N GLU A 319 -4.48 -2.41 28.81
CA GLU A 319 -4.79 -3.63 29.55
C GLU A 319 -5.95 -4.37 28.86
N LYS A 320 -5.82 -5.71 28.69
CA LYS A 320 -6.85 -6.53 28.09
C LYS A 320 -7.99 -6.73 29.07
N CYS A 321 -9.20 -6.30 28.72
CA CYS A 321 -10.39 -6.47 29.54
C CYS A 321 -11.11 -7.80 29.25
N SER A 322 -11.25 -8.18 27.98
CA SER A 322 -11.94 -9.40 27.58
C SER A 322 -11.47 -9.91 26.20
N GLU A 323 -11.72 -11.17 25.94
CA GLU A 323 -11.62 -11.81 24.62
C GLU A 323 -12.67 -12.91 24.54
N ASP A 324 -13.43 -12.95 23.45
CA ASP A 324 -14.41 -14.00 23.21
C ASP A 324 -13.82 -15.19 22.42
N GLU A 325 -14.64 -16.22 22.18
CA GLU A 325 -14.24 -17.41 21.45
C GLU A 325 -13.90 -17.14 19.98
N ALA A 326 -14.44 -16.07 19.39
CA ALA A 326 -14.13 -15.65 18.03
C ALA A 326 -12.82 -14.84 17.97
N GLY A 327 -12.21 -14.52 19.12
CA GLY A 327 -10.97 -13.73 19.23
C GLY A 327 -11.21 -12.22 19.19
N ASN A 328 -12.48 -11.76 19.27
CA ASN A 328 -12.76 -10.35 19.48
C ASN A 328 -12.27 -9.94 20.86
N SER A 329 -11.54 -8.82 20.95
CA SER A 329 -10.98 -8.41 22.22
C SER A 329 -11.25 -6.93 22.54
N VAL A 330 -11.38 -6.64 23.83
CA VAL A 330 -11.59 -5.32 24.36
C VAL A 330 -10.41 -4.98 25.26
N TRP A 331 -9.90 -3.78 25.10
CA TRP A 331 -8.72 -3.25 25.79
C TRP A 331 -9.02 -1.91 26.40
N LYS A 332 -8.31 -1.55 27.46
CA LYS A 332 -8.50 -0.30 28.19
C LYS A 332 -7.16 0.38 28.49
N LEU A 333 -7.13 1.71 28.36
CA LEU A 333 -6.05 2.58 28.77
C LEU A 333 -6.60 3.69 29.67
N ASN A 334 -5.97 3.91 30.81
CA ASN A 334 -6.26 5.06 31.65
C ASN A 334 -5.49 6.28 31.13
N THR A 335 -6.17 7.43 31.06
CA THR A 335 -5.54 8.67 30.58
C THR A 335 -4.73 9.36 31.67
N ALA A 336 -5.06 9.10 32.95
CA ALA A 336 -4.33 9.63 34.08
C ALA A 336 -2.93 9.02 34.20
N GLY A 337 -1.91 9.85 34.26
CA GLY A 337 -0.51 9.41 34.34
C GLY A 337 0.06 8.86 33.02
N TYR A 338 -0.63 9.08 31.91
CA TYR A 338 -0.09 8.72 30.60
C TYR A 338 1.12 9.58 30.26
N GLU A 339 2.20 8.95 29.86
CA GLU A 339 3.41 9.61 29.37
C GLU A 339 3.48 9.47 27.85
N LYS A 340 3.82 10.56 27.14
CA LYS A 340 3.97 10.56 25.68
C LYS A 340 5.03 9.54 25.26
N ARG A 341 4.72 8.77 24.24
CA ARG A 341 5.53 7.63 23.77
C ARG A 341 6.24 7.89 22.44
N ASN A 342 5.77 8.87 21.68
CA ASN A 342 6.46 9.28 20.45
C ASN A 342 7.71 10.10 20.80
N HIS A 343 8.87 9.66 20.30
CA HIS A 343 10.17 10.32 20.51
C HIS A 343 10.94 10.59 19.20
N VAL A 344 10.36 10.23 18.06
CA VAL A 344 11.07 10.27 16.75
C VAL A 344 10.36 11.09 15.69
N ILE A 345 9.07 11.39 15.89
CA ILE A 345 8.25 12.18 14.95
C ILE A 345 8.01 13.56 15.56
N GLU A 346 8.35 14.61 14.81
CA GLU A 346 7.91 15.97 15.13
C GLU A 346 6.43 16.11 14.76
N VAL A 347 5.56 16.41 15.74
CA VAL A 347 4.11 16.49 15.53
C VAL A 347 3.67 17.94 15.50
N GLU A 348 2.94 18.31 14.44
CA GLU A 348 2.15 19.52 14.32
C GLU A 348 0.67 19.17 14.52
N SER A 349 0.07 19.62 15.59
CA SER A 349 -1.32 19.36 15.99
C SER A 349 -2.24 20.57 15.72
#